data_6ea1f786a0a7f8210abb2748a5f4f31f
#
_entry.id   6ea1f786a0a7f8210abb2748a5f4f31f
#
_cell.length_a   1.000
_cell.length_b   1.000
_cell.length_c   1.000
_cell.angle_alpha   90.00
_cell.angle_beta   90.00
_cell.angle_gamma   90.00
#
_symmetry.space_group_name_H-M   'P 1'
#
loop_
_entity.id
_entity.type
_entity.pdbx_description
1 polymer ?
#
loop_
_entity_poly.entity_id
_entity_poly.type
_entity_poly.pdbx_seq_one_letter_code
_entity_poly.pdbx_strand_id
1 'polypeptide(L)'
;MHLTRTLRAAVAAVAITAATTLAAVPASAAPLPTIVLVHGAFADATSWNGVAATLREQGYRVVTPDNPLRGPAYDAAAIQRTLDTISGPVVLVGHSYGGAVISNVHDPKVESLVYIAAFAPVQGEPAQLLLDPIRFPGSQLLPPVLQLGIVDDATGIAGKNLDGFVAPGSFNAVFAQDVSPATAADMIAHQHSIAIAANLEPSGAPAWTGTPSWYLVSAADRVIPPASQRFMANRMGAHTSEVDSSHASLVSHPAEVAAVVEAAVPR
;
A
#
# COMPACT_ATOMS: atom_id res chain seq x y z
N MET A 1 61.58 -4.19 88.13
CA MET A 1 60.23 -3.77 87.86
C MET A 1 60.30 -2.84 86.64
N HIS A 2 60.09 -3.36 85.41
CA HIS A 2 60.03 -2.50 84.21
C HIS A 2 58.78 -2.89 83.47
N LEU A 3 57.81 -1.94 83.36
CA LEU A 3 56.61 -2.03 82.51
C LEU A 3 56.99 -1.58 81.09
N THR A 4 56.88 -2.46 80.17
CA THR A 4 56.93 -2.11 78.75
C THR A 4 55.49 -1.97 78.20
N ARG A 5 55.16 -0.75 77.81
CA ARG A 5 53.90 -0.41 77.11
C ARG A 5 54.11 -0.64 75.60
N THR A 6 53.44 -1.59 75.01
CA THR A 6 53.34 -1.77 73.56
C THR A 6 52.22 -0.92 72.97
N LEU A 7 52.56 0.06 72.08
CA LEU A 7 51.61 0.80 71.23
C LEU A 7 51.18 -0.09 70.07
N ARG A 8 49.89 -0.30 69.94
CA ARG A 8 49.29 -0.87 68.70
C ARG A 8 48.81 0.28 67.81
N ALA A 9 49.44 0.43 66.64
CA ALA A 9 48.96 1.32 65.59
C ALA A 9 47.86 0.62 64.78
N ALA A 10 46.68 1.22 64.74
CA ALA A 10 45.59 0.78 63.88
C ALA A 10 45.72 1.49 62.51
N VAL A 11 45.96 0.73 61.48
CA VAL A 11 45.88 1.21 60.05
C VAL A 11 44.44 1.09 59.54
N ALA A 12 43.77 2.22 59.34
CA ALA A 12 42.47 2.27 58.71
C ALA A 12 42.66 2.27 57.18
N ALA A 13 42.23 1.19 56.51
CA ALA A 13 42.21 1.12 55.07
C ALA A 13 40.91 1.79 54.55
N VAL A 14 41.06 2.91 53.86
CA VAL A 14 39.93 3.57 53.14
C VAL A 14 39.78 2.91 51.78
N ALA A 15 38.71 2.10 51.60
CA ALA A 15 38.33 1.55 50.31
C ALA A 15 37.56 2.61 49.51
N ILE A 16 38.18 3.15 48.46
CA ILE A 16 37.52 4.03 47.50
C ILE A 16 36.80 3.14 46.47
N THR A 17 35.47 2.98 46.58
CA THR A 17 34.62 2.35 45.55
C THR A 17 34.38 3.37 44.46
N ALA A 18 35.05 3.21 43.31
CA ALA A 18 34.77 3.95 42.10
C ALA A 18 33.46 3.40 41.50
N ALA A 19 32.36 4.13 41.65
CA ALA A 19 31.12 3.84 40.95
C ALA A 19 31.25 4.26 39.47
N THR A 20 31.49 3.31 38.58
CA THR A 20 31.42 3.51 37.12
C THR A 20 29.94 3.64 36.72
N THR A 21 29.48 4.87 36.51
CA THR A 21 28.20 5.13 35.86
C THR A 21 28.31 4.77 34.37
N LEU A 22 27.76 3.61 33.97
CA LEU A 22 27.53 3.33 32.56
C LEU A 22 26.45 4.33 32.06
N ALA A 23 26.88 5.32 31.30
CA ALA A 23 25.94 6.15 30.55
C ALA A 23 25.23 5.24 29.55
N ALA A 24 23.89 5.06 29.67
CA ALA A 24 23.07 4.39 28.67
C ALA A 24 23.17 5.20 27.37
N VAL A 25 23.77 4.60 26.33
CA VAL A 25 23.72 5.16 24.97
C VAL A 25 22.25 5.16 24.59
N PRO A 26 21.66 6.30 24.18
CA PRO A 26 20.27 6.31 23.73
C PRO A 26 20.17 5.35 22.55
N ALA A 27 19.22 4.40 22.63
CA ALA A 27 18.91 3.53 21.50
C ALA A 27 18.54 4.43 20.32
N SER A 28 19.30 4.34 19.22
CA SER A 28 18.93 5.04 17.99
C SER A 28 17.54 4.56 17.60
N ALA A 29 16.60 5.48 17.38
CA ALA A 29 15.28 5.12 16.87
C ALA A 29 15.47 4.32 15.57
N ALA A 30 14.75 3.21 15.43
CA ALA A 30 14.76 2.45 14.18
C ALA A 30 14.41 3.38 13.00
N PRO A 31 15.08 3.24 11.86
CA PRO A 31 14.78 4.08 10.71
C PRO A 31 13.32 3.87 10.28
N LEU A 32 12.63 4.96 9.94
CA LEU A 32 11.27 4.89 9.40
C LEU A 32 11.25 4.03 8.13
N PRO A 33 10.20 3.23 7.90
CA PRO A 33 10.08 2.45 6.69
C PRO A 33 9.92 3.36 5.46
N THR A 34 10.33 2.86 4.30
CA THR A 34 9.96 3.48 3.02
C THR A 34 8.52 3.09 2.69
N ILE A 35 7.69 4.07 2.35
CA ILE A 35 6.31 3.84 1.88
C ILE A 35 6.34 3.72 0.36
N VAL A 36 5.84 2.59 -0.18
CA VAL A 36 5.74 2.35 -1.63
C VAL A 36 4.27 2.33 -2.01
N LEU A 37 3.85 3.26 -2.88
CA LEU A 37 2.45 3.48 -3.26
C LEU A 37 2.22 3.02 -4.71
N VAL A 38 1.47 1.94 -4.90
CA VAL A 38 1.19 1.31 -6.20
C VAL A 38 -0.20 1.71 -6.69
N HIS A 39 -0.27 2.43 -7.82
CA HIS A 39 -1.54 2.86 -8.40
C HIS A 39 -2.31 1.71 -9.06
N GLY A 40 -3.62 1.91 -9.23
CA GLY A 40 -4.52 0.99 -9.93
C GLY A 40 -4.65 1.28 -11.41
N ALA A 41 -5.62 0.59 -12.04
CA ALA A 41 -6.03 0.85 -13.42
C ALA A 41 -6.65 2.24 -13.55
N PHE A 42 -6.63 2.78 -14.77
CA PHE A 42 -7.23 4.07 -15.12
C PHE A 42 -6.63 5.27 -14.36
N ALA A 43 -5.41 5.11 -13.87
CA ALA A 43 -4.63 6.10 -13.11
C ALA A 43 -3.14 5.93 -13.39
N ASP A 44 -2.34 6.86 -12.92
CA ASP A 44 -0.88 6.77 -12.86
C ASP A 44 -0.37 7.14 -11.45
N ALA A 45 0.95 7.25 -11.30
CA ALA A 45 1.60 7.60 -10.05
C ALA A 45 1.15 8.96 -9.49
N THR A 46 0.65 9.89 -10.33
CA THR A 46 0.20 11.23 -9.89
C THR A 46 -1.04 11.17 -9.01
N SER A 47 -1.85 10.11 -9.12
CA SER A 47 -3.00 9.89 -8.25
C SER A 47 -2.65 9.82 -6.76
N TRP A 48 -1.39 9.52 -6.43
CA TRP A 48 -0.88 9.47 -5.07
C TRP A 48 -0.31 10.81 -4.55
N ASN A 49 -0.27 11.87 -5.36
CA ASN A 49 0.43 13.12 -5.01
C ASN A 49 0.01 13.69 -3.66
N GLY A 50 -1.29 13.73 -3.35
CA GLY A 50 -1.82 14.24 -2.07
C GLY A 50 -1.35 13.40 -0.87
N VAL A 51 -1.51 12.08 -0.97
CA VAL A 51 -1.08 11.14 0.07
C VAL A 51 0.44 11.19 0.25
N ALA A 52 1.19 11.20 -0.85
CA ALA A 52 2.65 11.24 -0.81
C ALA A 52 3.18 12.56 -0.19
N ALA A 53 2.52 13.68 -0.44
CA ALA A 53 2.86 14.96 0.20
C ALA A 53 2.68 14.87 1.72
N THR A 54 1.50 14.42 2.19
CA THR A 54 1.19 14.24 3.61
C THR A 54 2.21 13.34 4.31
N LEU A 55 2.52 12.17 3.72
CA LEU A 55 3.48 11.23 4.31
C LEU A 55 4.91 11.78 4.33
N ARG A 56 5.32 12.56 3.30
CA ARG A 56 6.64 13.21 3.27
C ARG A 56 6.77 14.31 4.32
N GLU A 57 5.71 15.09 4.57
CA GLU A 57 5.66 16.07 5.66
C GLU A 57 5.86 15.44 7.04
N GLN A 58 5.46 14.18 7.21
CA GLN A 58 5.66 13.38 8.41
C GLN A 58 7.03 12.69 8.48
N GLY A 59 7.90 12.92 7.48
CA GLY A 59 9.27 12.42 7.47
C GLY A 59 9.47 11.06 6.80
N TYR A 60 8.44 10.46 6.20
CA TYR A 60 8.59 9.21 5.46
C TYR A 60 9.28 9.41 4.10
N ARG A 61 10.12 8.46 3.71
CA ARG A 61 10.52 8.31 2.32
C ARG A 61 9.35 7.67 1.56
N VAL A 62 8.88 8.32 0.50
CA VAL A 62 7.76 7.85 -0.31
C VAL A 62 8.21 7.63 -1.75
N VAL A 63 7.93 6.45 -2.28
CA VAL A 63 8.19 6.03 -3.66
C VAL A 63 6.86 5.66 -4.33
N THR A 64 6.64 6.19 -5.52
CA THR A 64 5.43 5.95 -6.33
C THR A 64 5.85 5.34 -7.67
N PRO A 65 6.09 4.03 -7.75
CA PRO A 65 6.51 3.38 -8.99
C PRO A 65 5.38 3.36 -10.02
N ASP A 66 5.77 3.34 -11.29
CA ASP A 66 4.83 3.01 -12.37
C ASP A 66 4.38 1.56 -12.25
N ASN A 67 3.09 1.34 -12.45
CA ASN A 67 2.47 0.02 -12.53
C ASN A 67 2.11 -0.27 -13.99
N PRO A 68 2.68 -1.30 -14.62
CA PRO A 68 2.48 -1.56 -16.05
C PRO A 68 1.05 -1.91 -16.47
N LEU A 69 0.22 -2.42 -15.54
CA LEU A 69 -1.18 -2.80 -15.79
C LEU A 69 -1.33 -3.92 -16.85
N ARG A 70 -0.41 -4.90 -16.81
CA ARG A 70 -0.32 -6.00 -17.80
C ARG A 70 -0.67 -7.37 -17.25
N GLY A 71 -0.71 -7.54 -15.92
CA GLY A 71 -1.05 -8.77 -15.20
C GLY A 71 -0.45 -8.76 -13.80
N PRO A 72 -1.15 -9.29 -12.77
CA PRO A 72 -0.69 -9.22 -11.39
C PRO A 72 0.71 -9.80 -11.20
N ALA A 73 1.08 -10.88 -11.88
CA ALA A 73 2.42 -11.46 -11.79
C ALA A 73 3.49 -10.60 -12.49
N TYR A 74 3.20 -10.10 -13.69
CA TYR A 74 4.09 -9.24 -14.44
C TYR A 74 4.34 -7.91 -13.71
N ASP A 75 3.27 -7.32 -13.20
CA ASP A 75 3.31 -6.03 -12.52
C ASP A 75 3.99 -6.16 -11.14
N ALA A 76 3.74 -7.26 -10.40
CA ALA A 76 4.45 -7.55 -9.15
C ALA A 76 5.97 -7.65 -9.38
N ALA A 77 6.43 -8.25 -10.49
CA ALA A 77 7.85 -8.28 -10.85
C ALA A 77 8.40 -6.87 -11.15
N ALA A 78 7.58 -5.96 -11.70
CA ALA A 78 7.97 -4.56 -11.88
C ALA A 78 8.11 -3.84 -10.54
N ILE A 79 7.17 -4.03 -9.61
CA ILE A 79 7.25 -3.49 -8.26
C ILE A 79 8.45 -4.08 -7.51
N GLN A 80 8.73 -5.39 -7.65
CA GLN A 80 9.91 -6.02 -7.04
C GLN A 80 11.21 -5.32 -7.46
N ARG A 81 11.39 -4.98 -8.75
CA ARG A 81 12.58 -4.21 -9.21
C ARG A 81 12.71 -2.86 -8.49
N THR A 82 11.62 -2.20 -8.16
CA THR A 82 11.65 -0.98 -7.34
C THR A 82 12.10 -1.30 -5.91
N LEU A 83 11.52 -2.36 -5.29
CA LEU A 83 11.89 -2.78 -3.94
C LEU A 83 13.38 -3.15 -3.84
N ASP A 84 13.97 -3.74 -4.88
CA ASP A 84 15.39 -4.10 -4.93
C ASP A 84 16.32 -2.89 -4.78
N THR A 85 15.83 -1.68 -5.10
CA THR A 85 16.58 -0.42 -4.93
C THR A 85 16.41 0.20 -3.53
N ILE A 86 15.54 -0.37 -2.68
CA ILE A 86 15.23 0.15 -1.36
C ILE A 86 15.95 -0.65 -0.30
N SER A 87 16.64 0.05 0.59
CA SER A 87 17.25 -0.53 1.79
C SER A 87 16.34 -0.31 2.99
N GLY A 88 16.23 -1.31 3.87
CA GLY A 88 15.42 -1.24 5.09
C GLY A 88 13.95 -1.62 4.89
N PRO A 89 13.11 -1.42 5.94
CA PRO A 89 11.74 -1.87 5.96
C PRO A 89 10.85 -1.07 4.98
N VAL A 90 9.79 -1.72 4.53
CA VAL A 90 8.82 -1.18 3.56
C VAL A 90 7.40 -1.38 4.07
N VAL A 91 6.56 -0.36 3.95
CA VAL A 91 5.09 -0.45 3.92
C VAL A 91 4.66 -0.39 2.46
N LEU A 92 4.03 -1.44 1.97
CA LEU A 92 3.62 -1.53 0.57
C LEU A 92 2.10 -1.30 0.45
N VAL A 93 1.73 -0.30 -0.32
CA VAL A 93 0.35 0.19 -0.44
C VAL A 93 -0.15 -0.01 -1.86
N GLY A 94 -1.35 -0.57 -2.02
CA GLY A 94 -1.98 -0.76 -3.33
C GLY A 94 -3.39 -0.15 -3.37
N HIS A 95 -3.66 0.64 -4.41
CA HIS A 95 -4.99 1.13 -4.72
C HIS A 95 -5.62 0.27 -5.82
N SER A 96 -6.90 -0.07 -5.67
CA SER A 96 -7.67 -0.73 -6.73
C SER A 96 -6.97 -2.01 -7.25
N TYR A 97 -6.70 -2.10 -8.55
CA TYR A 97 -5.92 -3.19 -9.16
C TYR A 97 -4.50 -3.30 -8.56
N GLY A 98 -3.92 -2.21 -8.08
CA GLY A 98 -2.64 -2.23 -7.36
C GLY A 98 -2.65 -3.14 -6.14
N GLY A 99 -3.82 -3.39 -5.53
CA GLY A 99 -3.97 -4.38 -4.46
C GLY A 99 -3.75 -5.82 -4.93
N ALA A 100 -4.24 -6.19 -6.12
CA ALA A 100 -3.93 -7.48 -6.72
C ALA A 100 -2.43 -7.61 -7.02
N VAL A 101 -1.78 -6.52 -7.43
CA VAL A 101 -0.32 -6.50 -7.68
C VAL A 101 0.45 -6.74 -6.38
N ILE A 102 0.19 -5.95 -5.31
CA ILE A 102 0.91 -6.10 -4.04
C ILE A 102 0.65 -7.44 -3.35
N SER A 103 -0.50 -8.06 -3.62
CA SER A 103 -0.79 -9.42 -3.14
C SER A 103 0.16 -10.47 -3.72
N ASN A 104 0.79 -10.20 -4.86
CA ASN A 104 1.74 -11.08 -5.54
C ASN A 104 3.22 -10.70 -5.28
N VAL A 105 3.49 -9.73 -4.40
CA VAL A 105 4.86 -9.32 -4.03
C VAL A 105 5.28 -10.04 -2.76
N HIS A 106 6.39 -10.77 -2.84
CA HIS A 106 6.96 -11.52 -1.70
C HIS A 106 8.40 -11.07 -1.43
N ASP A 107 8.54 -9.96 -0.70
CA ASP A 107 9.83 -9.41 -0.32
C ASP A 107 9.93 -9.33 1.21
N PRO A 108 10.98 -9.88 1.85
CA PRO A 108 11.13 -9.89 3.30
C PRO A 108 11.26 -8.49 3.91
N LYS A 109 11.51 -7.45 3.11
CA LYS A 109 11.50 -6.05 3.54
C LYS A 109 10.10 -5.50 3.74
N VAL A 110 9.06 -6.12 3.14
CA VAL A 110 7.67 -5.69 3.29
C VAL A 110 7.14 -6.16 4.64
N GLU A 111 7.04 -5.24 5.58
CA GLU A 111 6.58 -5.51 6.95
C GLU A 111 5.07 -5.37 7.10
N SER A 112 4.42 -4.62 6.21
CA SER A 112 2.96 -4.47 6.18
C SER A 112 2.43 -4.15 4.79
N LEU A 113 1.17 -4.55 4.56
CA LEU A 113 0.41 -4.31 3.33
C LEU A 113 -0.78 -3.42 3.62
N VAL A 114 -1.03 -2.43 2.75
CA VAL A 114 -2.18 -1.54 2.87
C VAL A 114 -2.99 -1.56 1.58
N TYR A 115 -4.27 -1.79 1.69
CA TYR A 115 -5.23 -1.90 0.59
C TYR A 115 -6.19 -0.71 0.64
N ILE A 116 -6.20 0.12 -0.38
CA ILE A 116 -7.06 1.30 -0.50
C ILE A 116 -8.08 1.05 -1.60
N ALA A 117 -9.35 0.82 -1.25
CA ALA A 117 -10.42 0.47 -2.21
C ALA A 117 -9.92 -0.58 -3.23
N ALA A 118 -9.31 -1.68 -2.79
CA ALA A 118 -8.42 -2.48 -3.61
C ALA A 118 -8.82 -3.96 -3.69
N PHE A 119 -8.41 -4.63 -4.76
CA PHE A 119 -8.51 -6.08 -4.86
C PHE A 119 -7.50 -6.78 -3.95
N ALA A 120 -7.96 -7.83 -3.27
CA ALA A 120 -7.15 -8.71 -2.44
C ALA A 120 -7.51 -10.18 -2.72
N PRO A 121 -7.12 -10.70 -3.90
CA PRO A 121 -7.48 -12.04 -4.34
C PRO A 121 -6.78 -13.12 -3.49
N VAL A 122 -7.41 -14.31 -3.43
CA VAL A 122 -6.75 -15.55 -2.99
C VAL A 122 -6.02 -16.21 -4.16
N GLN A 123 -5.21 -17.21 -3.85
CA GLN A 123 -4.53 -18.00 -4.90
C GLN A 123 -5.52 -18.59 -5.91
N GLY A 124 -5.26 -18.38 -7.18
CA GLY A 124 -6.08 -18.84 -8.29
C GLY A 124 -7.32 -17.99 -8.60
N GLU A 125 -7.59 -16.94 -7.83
CA GLU A 125 -8.74 -16.05 -8.02
C GLU A 125 -8.35 -14.86 -8.91
N PRO A 126 -8.97 -14.70 -10.10
CA PRO A 126 -8.86 -13.47 -10.89
C PRO A 126 -9.58 -12.30 -10.20
N ALA A 127 -9.07 -11.08 -10.36
CA ALA A 127 -9.72 -9.87 -9.85
C ALA A 127 -11.16 -9.69 -10.35
N GLN A 128 -11.45 -10.15 -11.58
CA GLN A 128 -12.79 -10.09 -12.19
C GLN A 128 -13.86 -10.81 -11.36
N LEU A 129 -13.54 -11.90 -10.65
CA LEU A 129 -14.50 -12.62 -9.81
C LEU A 129 -14.93 -11.82 -8.57
N LEU A 130 -14.13 -10.84 -8.17
CA LEU A 130 -14.45 -9.93 -7.06
C LEU A 130 -15.37 -8.77 -7.51
N LEU A 131 -15.71 -8.73 -8.80
CA LEU A 131 -16.71 -7.84 -9.40
C LEU A 131 -17.97 -8.60 -9.88
N ASP A 132 -18.17 -9.86 -9.44
CA ASP A 132 -19.35 -10.64 -9.77
C ASP A 132 -20.64 -9.88 -9.39
N PRO A 133 -21.50 -9.48 -10.35
CA PRO A 133 -22.65 -8.64 -10.07
C PRO A 133 -23.78 -9.35 -9.32
N ILE A 134 -23.75 -10.69 -9.25
CA ILE A 134 -24.71 -11.48 -8.47
C ILE A 134 -24.27 -11.49 -7.00
N ARG A 135 -22.98 -11.68 -6.77
CA ARG A 135 -22.39 -11.75 -5.44
C ARG A 135 -22.16 -10.36 -4.83
N PHE A 136 -21.71 -9.42 -5.64
CA PHE A 136 -21.35 -8.07 -5.25
C PHE A 136 -21.99 -7.05 -6.21
N PRO A 137 -23.31 -6.82 -6.13
CA PRO A 137 -23.96 -5.86 -7.00
C PRO A 137 -23.48 -4.43 -6.73
N GLY A 138 -23.49 -3.59 -7.76
CA GLY A 138 -23.24 -2.15 -7.62
C GLY A 138 -22.07 -1.60 -8.44
N SER A 139 -21.20 -2.44 -9.04
CA SER A 139 -20.21 -1.94 -10.00
C SER A 139 -20.88 -1.30 -11.20
N GLN A 140 -20.46 -0.06 -11.52
CA GLN A 140 -20.88 0.66 -12.73
C GLN A 140 -19.80 0.64 -13.82
N LEU A 141 -18.69 -0.07 -13.58
CA LEU A 141 -17.61 -0.24 -14.55
C LEU A 141 -17.95 -1.31 -15.59
N LEU A 142 -18.99 -1.06 -16.34
CA LEU A 142 -19.51 -1.94 -17.40
C LEU A 142 -19.70 -1.13 -18.69
N PRO A 143 -19.75 -1.74 -19.88
CA PRO A 143 -20.10 -1.01 -21.10
C PRO A 143 -21.44 -0.28 -20.96
N PRO A 144 -21.55 0.98 -21.42
CA PRO A 144 -20.58 1.75 -22.23
C PRO A 144 -19.56 2.56 -21.41
N VAL A 145 -19.56 2.49 -20.06
CA VAL A 145 -18.61 3.19 -19.20
C VAL A 145 -17.20 2.62 -19.39
N LEU A 146 -17.05 1.31 -19.35
CA LEU A 146 -15.83 0.62 -19.74
C LEU A 146 -15.76 0.52 -21.26
N GLN A 147 -14.82 1.19 -21.86
CA GLN A 147 -14.51 1.14 -23.29
C GLN A 147 -13.30 0.23 -23.53
N LEU A 148 -13.29 -0.41 -24.69
CA LEU A 148 -12.22 -1.31 -25.11
C LEU A 148 -11.51 -0.74 -26.34
N GLY A 149 -10.19 -0.91 -26.39
CA GLY A 149 -9.35 -0.50 -27.51
C GLY A 149 -8.14 -1.41 -27.69
N ILE A 150 -7.65 -1.50 -28.92
CA ILE A 150 -6.39 -2.18 -29.20
C ILE A 150 -5.26 -1.17 -29.05
N VAL A 151 -4.27 -1.51 -28.24
CA VAL A 151 -3.07 -0.68 -28.00
C VAL A 151 -1.81 -1.42 -28.44
N ASP A 152 -0.78 -0.65 -28.79
CA ASP A 152 0.56 -1.18 -29.03
C ASP A 152 1.19 -1.58 -27.71
N ASP A 153 1.61 -2.84 -27.60
CA ASP A 153 2.17 -3.38 -26.37
C ASP A 153 3.04 -4.60 -26.67
N ALA A 154 4.34 -4.47 -26.37
CA ALA A 154 5.31 -5.54 -26.60
C ALA A 154 5.04 -6.82 -25.81
N THR A 155 4.24 -6.76 -24.73
CA THR A 155 3.86 -7.93 -23.92
C THR A 155 2.65 -8.68 -24.52
N GLY A 156 1.96 -8.08 -25.50
CA GLY A 156 0.76 -8.60 -26.10
C GLY A 156 1.00 -9.50 -27.31
N ILE A 157 -0.10 -10.07 -27.84
CA ILE A 157 -0.07 -10.92 -29.02
C ILE A 157 0.26 -10.07 -30.26
N ALA A 158 1.32 -10.44 -30.98
CA ALA A 158 1.83 -9.70 -32.14
C ALA A 158 2.07 -8.20 -31.85
N GLY A 159 2.53 -7.87 -30.62
CA GLY A 159 2.80 -6.49 -30.22
C GLY A 159 1.54 -5.65 -29.94
N LYS A 160 0.40 -6.28 -29.64
CA LYS A 160 -0.89 -5.64 -29.40
C LYS A 160 -1.58 -6.25 -28.18
N ASN A 161 -2.27 -5.41 -27.40
CA ASN A 161 -3.17 -5.84 -26.34
C ASN A 161 -4.58 -5.24 -26.52
N LEU A 162 -5.59 -5.93 -25.99
CA LEU A 162 -6.91 -5.39 -25.78
C LEU A 162 -6.97 -4.74 -24.41
N ASP A 163 -7.06 -3.42 -24.38
CA ASP A 163 -7.08 -2.65 -23.15
C ASP A 163 -8.45 -2.07 -22.85
N GLY A 164 -8.73 -1.89 -21.56
CA GLY A 164 -9.90 -1.20 -21.03
C GLY A 164 -9.57 0.25 -20.63
N PHE A 165 -10.56 1.13 -20.84
CA PHE A 165 -10.52 2.54 -20.46
C PHE A 165 -11.85 2.92 -19.80
N VAL A 166 -11.85 3.87 -18.89
CA VAL A 166 -13.10 4.52 -18.46
C VAL A 166 -13.43 5.64 -19.43
N ALA A 167 -14.67 5.62 -19.99
CA ALA A 167 -15.13 6.68 -20.87
C ALA A 167 -15.00 8.05 -20.20
N PRO A 168 -14.34 9.05 -20.81
CA PRO A 168 -14.11 10.36 -20.18
C PRO A 168 -15.39 11.03 -19.66
N GLY A 169 -16.51 10.93 -20.41
CA GLY A 169 -17.81 11.48 -20.00
C GLY A 169 -18.46 10.80 -18.79
N SER A 170 -18.00 9.59 -18.43
CA SER A 170 -18.50 8.83 -17.28
C SER A 170 -17.52 8.78 -16.11
N PHE A 171 -16.27 9.22 -16.33
CA PHE A 171 -15.16 9.03 -15.38
C PHE A 171 -15.49 9.67 -14.02
N ASN A 172 -15.87 10.96 -13.99
CA ASN A 172 -16.21 11.61 -12.74
C ASN A 172 -17.39 10.90 -12.04
N ALA A 173 -18.46 10.58 -12.75
CA ALA A 173 -19.65 9.97 -12.13
C ALA A 173 -19.42 8.58 -11.56
N VAL A 174 -18.48 7.80 -12.12
CA VAL A 174 -18.28 6.38 -11.74
C VAL A 174 -17.03 6.18 -10.92
N PHE A 175 -15.94 6.86 -11.27
CA PHE A 175 -14.62 6.65 -10.65
C PHE A 175 -14.31 7.64 -9.53
N ALA A 176 -14.75 8.91 -9.67
CA ALA A 176 -14.29 10.02 -8.82
C ALA A 176 -15.40 11.06 -8.58
N GLN A 177 -16.60 10.63 -8.15
CA GLN A 177 -17.78 11.50 -8.03
C GLN A 177 -17.69 12.54 -6.90
N ASP A 178 -16.72 12.43 -6.02
CA ASP A 178 -16.47 13.31 -4.87
C ASP A 178 -15.30 14.28 -5.08
N VAL A 179 -14.70 14.31 -6.28
CA VAL A 179 -13.69 15.32 -6.62
C VAL A 179 -14.28 16.44 -7.49
N SER A 180 -13.59 17.59 -7.55
CA SER A 180 -13.99 18.69 -8.42
C SER A 180 -13.93 18.29 -9.90
N PRO A 181 -14.72 18.93 -10.80
CA PRO A 181 -14.64 18.70 -12.24
C PRO A 181 -13.23 18.96 -12.82
N ALA A 182 -12.49 19.91 -12.26
CA ALA A 182 -11.12 20.22 -12.68
C ALA A 182 -10.16 19.07 -12.30
N THR A 183 -10.28 18.54 -11.09
CA THR A 183 -9.52 17.38 -10.63
C THR A 183 -9.86 16.13 -11.47
N ALA A 184 -11.15 15.90 -11.76
CA ALA A 184 -11.56 14.78 -12.62
C ALA A 184 -10.99 14.92 -14.03
N ALA A 185 -10.94 16.13 -14.61
CA ALA A 185 -10.35 16.35 -15.93
C ALA A 185 -8.83 16.07 -15.93
N ASP A 186 -8.12 16.43 -14.88
CA ASP A 186 -6.71 16.10 -14.69
C ASP A 186 -6.51 14.56 -14.60
N MET A 187 -7.31 13.87 -13.79
CA MET A 187 -7.27 12.41 -13.68
C MET A 187 -7.55 11.70 -15.03
N ILE A 188 -8.49 12.22 -15.82
CA ILE A 188 -8.78 11.70 -17.17
C ILE A 188 -7.58 11.85 -18.09
N ALA A 189 -6.85 12.98 -18.01
CA ALA A 189 -5.66 13.23 -18.82
C ALA A 189 -4.49 12.30 -18.45
N HIS A 190 -4.47 11.79 -17.23
CA HIS A 190 -3.46 10.87 -16.70
C HIS A 190 -3.95 9.41 -16.65
N GLN A 191 -5.07 9.11 -17.29
CA GLN A 191 -5.63 7.76 -17.31
C GLN A 191 -4.74 6.80 -18.11
N HIS A 192 -4.23 5.74 -17.48
CA HIS A 192 -3.57 4.61 -18.12
C HIS A 192 -4.54 3.44 -18.29
N SER A 193 -4.53 2.82 -19.45
CA SER A 193 -5.34 1.65 -19.76
C SER A 193 -4.80 0.39 -19.07
N ILE A 194 -5.68 -0.56 -18.79
CA ILE A 194 -5.32 -1.88 -18.29
C ILE A 194 -5.59 -2.95 -19.34
N ALA A 195 -4.66 -3.88 -19.53
CA ALA A 195 -4.93 -5.06 -20.33
C ALA A 195 -6.10 -5.84 -19.74
N ILE A 196 -7.11 -6.16 -20.56
CA ILE A 196 -8.29 -6.93 -20.09
C ILE A 196 -7.86 -8.27 -19.51
N ALA A 197 -6.81 -8.89 -20.09
CA ALA A 197 -6.22 -10.11 -19.58
C ALA A 197 -5.73 -10.00 -18.13
N ALA A 198 -5.29 -8.82 -17.69
CA ALA A 198 -4.79 -8.60 -16.34
C ALA A 198 -5.86 -8.84 -15.24
N ASN A 199 -7.12 -8.48 -15.51
CA ASN A 199 -8.22 -8.75 -14.59
C ASN A 199 -8.69 -10.21 -14.61
N LEU A 200 -8.34 -10.96 -15.63
CA LEU A 200 -8.69 -12.38 -15.83
C LEU A 200 -7.57 -13.33 -15.40
N GLU A 201 -6.37 -12.82 -15.19
CA GLU A 201 -5.23 -13.63 -14.75
C GLU A 201 -5.45 -14.11 -13.30
N PRO A 202 -5.31 -15.43 -13.04
CA PRO A 202 -5.38 -15.97 -11.69
C PRO A 202 -4.24 -15.43 -10.82
N SER A 203 -4.57 -14.96 -9.62
CA SER A 203 -3.55 -14.50 -8.65
C SER A 203 -2.68 -15.64 -8.16
N GLY A 204 -1.41 -15.35 -7.87
CA GLY A 204 -0.51 -16.24 -7.12
C GLY A 204 -0.94 -16.42 -5.66
N ALA A 205 -0.10 -17.09 -4.87
CA ALA A 205 -0.28 -17.18 -3.43
C ALA A 205 -0.25 -15.75 -2.83
N PRO A 206 -1.25 -15.35 -2.04
CA PRO A 206 -1.32 -13.96 -1.61
C PRO A 206 -0.36 -13.65 -0.44
N ALA A 207 0.42 -12.58 -0.57
CA ALA A 207 1.37 -12.11 0.45
C ALA A 207 0.70 -11.78 1.79
N TRP A 208 -0.56 -11.35 1.78
CA TRP A 208 -1.32 -11.00 2.98
C TRP A 208 -1.61 -12.17 3.93
N THR A 209 -1.40 -13.42 3.51
CA THR A 209 -1.51 -14.58 4.42
C THR A 209 -0.40 -14.63 5.46
N GLY A 210 0.74 -14.00 5.21
CA GLY A 210 1.91 -13.97 6.10
C GLY A 210 2.33 -12.57 6.55
N THR A 211 1.69 -11.52 6.02
CA THR A 211 2.06 -10.13 6.29
C THR A 211 0.89 -9.37 6.91
N PRO A 212 1.06 -8.66 8.03
CA PRO A 212 0.03 -7.81 8.62
C PRO A 212 -0.57 -6.86 7.58
N SER A 213 -1.90 -6.73 7.57
CA SER A 213 -2.59 -6.03 6.51
C SER A 213 -3.63 -5.04 7.03
N TRP A 214 -3.75 -3.89 6.37
CA TRP A 214 -4.73 -2.84 6.59
C TRP A 214 -5.59 -2.66 5.35
N TYR A 215 -6.85 -2.29 5.56
CA TYR A 215 -7.77 -2.08 4.45
C TYR A 215 -8.64 -0.85 4.70
N LEU A 216 -8.63 0.11 3.76
CA LEU A 216 -9.56 1.22 3.73
C LEU A 216 -10.66 0.95 2.70
N VAL A 217 -11.89 0.83 3.18
CA VAL A 217 -13.09 0.67 2.35
C VAL A 217 -13.60 2.05 1.93
N SER A 218 -13.79 2.26 0.63
CA SER A 218 -14.50 3.42 0.08
C SER A 218 -16.00 3.13 0.04
N ALA A 219 -16.79 3.75 0.93
CA ALA A 219 -18.18 3.38 1.17
C ALA A 219 -19.15 3.77 0.04
N ALA A 220 -18.77 4.73 -0.81
CA ALA A 220 -19.54 5.15 -1.98
C ALA A 220 -18.91 4.72 -3.32
N ASP A 221 -18.02 3.72 -3.31
CA ASP A 221 -17.31 3.20 -4.48
C ASP A 221 -18.27 2.58 -5.50
N ARG A 222 -18.20 3.04 -6.75
CA ARG A 222 -18.99 2.56 -7.89
C ARG A 222 -18.19 1.70 -8.88
N VAL A 223 -16.91 1.44 -8.58
CA VAL A 223 -16.02 0.57 -9.36
C VAL A 223 -15.90 -0.80 -8.68
N ILE A 224 -15.37 -0.85 -7.46
CA ILE A 224 -15.34 -2.05 -6.63
C ILE A 224 -16.41 -1.91 -5.54
N PRO A 225 -17.54 -2.62 -5.64
CA PRO A 225 -18.62 -2.46 -4.68
C PRO A 225 -18.13 -2.58 -3.22
N PRO A 226 -18.59 -1.70 -2.30
CA PRO A 226 -18.17 -1.76 -0.89
C PRO A 226 -18.40 -3.12 -0.23
N ALA A 227 -19.41 -3.87 -0.67
CA ALA A 227 -19.65 -5.23 -0.22
C ALA A 227 -18.50 -6.19 -0.58
N SER A 228 -17.93 -6.05 -1.79
CA SER A 228 -16.75 -6.82 -2.21
C SER A 228 -15.51 -6.41 -1.41
N GLN A 229 -15.31 -5.11 -1.20
CA GLN A 229 -14.19 -4.60 -0.40
C GLN A 229 -14.24 -5.15 1.04
N ARG A 230 -15.40 -5.07 1.71
CA ARG A 230 -15.60 -5.63 3.07
C ARG A 230 -15.40 -7.14 3.11
N PHE A 231 -15.88 -7.85 2.07
CA PHE A 231 -15.64 -9.29 1.94
C PHE A 231 -14.14 -9.62 1.90
N MET A 232 -13.38 -8.91 1.07
CA MET A 232 -11.92 -9.11 0.97
C MET A 232 -11.21 -8.76 2.27
N ALA A 233 -11.50 -7.61 2.86
CA ALA A 233 -10.92 -7.16 4.13
C ALA A 233 -11.16 -8.17 5.27
N ASN A 234 -12.40 -8.68 5.39
CA ASN A 234 -12.74 -9.71 6.38
C ASN A 234 -12.00 -11.03 6.12
N ARG A 235 -11.92 -11.47 4.86
CA ARG A 235 -11.23 -12.69 4.46
C ARG A 235 -9.75 -12.67 4.78
N MET A 236 -9.11 -11.50 4.62
CA MET A 236 -7.70 -11.29 4.95
C MET A 236 -7.45 -11.20 6.47
N GLY A 237 -8.48 -10.94 7.28
CA GLY A 237 -8.30 -10.54 8.67
C GLY A 237 -7.63 -9.18 8.83
N ALA A 238 -7.82 -8.26 7.87
CA ALA A 238 -7.16 -6.97 7.85
C ALA A 238 -7.71 -6.02 8.92
N HIS A 239 -6.86 -5.13 9.43
CA HIS A 239 -7.31 -3.97 10.19
C HIS A 239 -8.09 -3.05 9.26
N THR A 240 -9.42 -3.00 9.43
CA THR A 240 -10.32 -2.36 8.48
C THR A 240 -10.86 -1.04 9.01
N SER A 241 -10.84 0.00 8.17
CA SER A 241 -11.54 1.26 8.35
C SER A 241 -12.34 1.61 7.10
N GLU A 242 -13.25 2.57 7.20
CA GLU A 242 -14.10 3.01 6.09
C GLU A 242 -14.08 4.54 5.99
N VAL A 243 -14.19 5.03 4.76
CA VAL A 243 -14.37 6.44 4.45
C VAL A 243 -15.53 6.61 3.46
N ASP A 244 -16.34 7.64 3.65
CA ASP A 244 -17.42 7.98 2.71
C ASP A 244 -16.83 8.69 1.48
N SER A 245 -16.33 7.89 0.56
CA SER A 245 -15.64 8.38 -0.64
C SER A 245 -15.98 7.54 -1.87
N SER A 246 -15.69 8.13 -3.04
CA SER A 246 -15.65 7.43 -4.33
C SER A 246 -14.54 6.37 -4.36
N HIS A 247 -14.36 5.73 -5.52
CA HIS A 247 -13.21 4.86 -5.78
C HIS A 247 -11.87 5.59 -5.65
N ALA A 248 -11.84 6.90 -5.88
CA ALA A 248 -10.65 7.73 -5.87
C ALA A 248 -10.33 8.33 -4.48
N SER A 249 -10.54 7.59 -3.39
CA SER A 249 -10.30 8.07 -2.01
C SER A 249 -8.89 8.63 -1.78
N LEU A 250 -7.88 8.11 -2.47
CA LEU A 250 -6.50 8.62 -2.40
C LEU A 250 -6.37 10.07 -2.94
N VAL A 251 -7.33 10.51 -3.78
CA VAL A 251 -7.38 11.88 -4.33
C VAL A 251 -8.31 12.77 -3.53
N SER A 252 -9.50 12.26 -3.17
CA SER A 252 -10.52 13.04 -2.45
C SER A 252 -10.29 13.12 -0.94
N HIS A 253 -9.67 12.10 -0.33
CA HIS A 253 -9.44 11.95 1.12
C HIS A 253 -7.99 11.58 1.45
N PRO A 254 -6.98 12.34 0.95
CA PRO A 254 -5.58 11.96 1.09
C PRO A 254 -5.11 11.89 2.54
N ALA A 255 -5.69 12.67 3.46
CA ALA A 255 -5.33 12.64 4.88
C ALA A 255 -5.79 11.35 5.56
N GLU A 256 -6.99 10.88 5.28
CA GLU A 256 -7.54 9.63 5.81
C GLU A 256 -6.78 8.43 5.27
N VAL A 257 -6.40 8.46 3.98
CA VAL A 257 -5.56 7.42 3.38
C VAL A 257 -4.17 7.41 4.03
N ALA A 258 -3.54 8.57 4.21
CA ALA A 258 -2.25 8.68 4.89
C ALA A 258 -2.32 8.13 6.33
N ALA A 259 -3.38 8.43 7.08
CA ALA A 259 -3.57 7.92 8.45
C ALA A 259 -3.64 6.38 8.50
N VAL A 260 -4.27 5.73 7.51
CA VAL A 260 -4.28 4.25 7.43
C VAL A 260 -2.90 3.70 7.12
N VAL A 261 -2.14 4.36 6.24
CA VAL A 261 -0.75 3.98 5.94
C VAL A 261 0.14 4.12 7.18
N GLU A 262 0.00 5.20 7.95
CA GLU A 262 0.73 5.41 9.21
C GLU A 262 0.39 4.37 10.27
N ALA A 263 -0.90 3.99 10.37
CA ALA A 263 -1.33 2.95 11.29
C ALA A 263 -0.69 1.58 10.97
N ALA A 264 -0.27 1.37 9.73
CA ALA A 264 0.40 0.16 9.25
C ALA A 264 1.92 0.16 9.49
N VAL A 265 2.51 1.28 9.94
CA VAL A 265 3.93 1.35 10.26
C VAL A 265 4.21 0.54 11.52
N PRO A 266 5.12 -0.45 11.48
CA PRO A 266 5.53 -1.21 12.66
C PRO A 266 6.12 -0.30 13.75
N ARG A 267 5.77 -0.61 15.00
CA ARG A 267 6.23 0.16 16.17
C ARG A 267 7.33 -0.58 16.92
#